data_920a64bed8d02c28db5d16009e009275
#
_entry.id   920a64bed8d02c28db5d16009e009275
#
_cell.length_a   1.000
_cell.length_b   1.000
_cell.length_c   1.000
_cell.angle_alpha   90.00
_cell.angle_beta   90.00
_cell.angle_gamma   90.00
#
_symmetry.space_group_name_H-M   'P 1'
#
loop_
_entity.id
_entity.type
_entity.pdbx_description
1 polymer ?
#
loop_
_entity_poly.entity_id
_entity_poly.type
_entity_poly.pdbx_seq_one_letter_code
_entity_poly.pdbx_strand_id
1 'polypeptide(L)'
;VGLELAAIFPGFYFAGEGQWTKVNAYRAGDIATGLDSFSGGNTVVTPAGDPGFFGMYAEAGYFLTGETRGYKDGVWSRTKVLKPVDKKGLGAFQIAGRFEYLDLDSNALKNGATNNFATGTSSLASLNTRLGRGGTQSSYLFGMNWYPIDYVRFMLNYGRVQVKGGPMAAIVDPLSTLPVDKRDYSVDVVAARMQVEF
;
A
#
# COMPACT_ATOMS: atom_id res chain seq x y z
N VAL A 1 -0.94 9.19 -12.87
CA VAL A 1 -1.04 8.30 -14.03
C VAL A 1 -1.01 6.87 -13.51
N GLY A 2 -1.93 6.03 -13.99
CA GLY A 2 -2.03 4.61 -13.62
C GLY A 2 -2.02 3.71 -14.85
N LEU A 3 -1.54 2.49 -14.67
CA LEU A 3 -1.62 1.40 -15.63
C LEU A 3 -2.18 0.16 -14.91
N GLU A 4 -3.18 -0.47 -15.50
CA GLU A 4 -3.80 -1.70 -14.99
C GLU A 4 -3.75 -2.78 -16.07
N LEU A 5 -3.51 -4.01 -15.64
CA LEU A 5 -3.52 -5.20 -16.49
C LEU A 5 -4.17 -6.37 -15.74
N ALA A 6 -5.05 -7.09 -16.42
CA ALA A 6 -5.62 -8.34 -15.90
C ALA A 6 -5.74 -9.38 -17.00
N ALA A 7 -5.59 -10.65 -16.64
CA ALA A 7 -5.79 -11.80 -17.52
C ALA A 7 -6.44 -12.95 -16.76
N ILE A 8 -7.37 -13.65 -17.41
CA ILE A 8 -8.09 -14.78 -16.83
C ILE A 8 -7.96 -15.95 -17.79
N PHE A 9 -7.58 -17.09 -17.22
CA PHE A 9 -7.48 -18.38 -17.90
C PHE A 9 -8.29 -19.44 -17.13
N PRO A 10 -8.59 -20.58 -17.72
CA PRO A 10 -9.18 -21.68 -16.97
C PRO A 10 -8.32 -22.06 -15.77
N GLY A 11 -8.88 -21.94 -14.57
CA GLY A 11 -8.21 -22.22 -13.31
C GLY A 11 -7.23 -21.14 -12.79
N PHE A 12 -6.77 -20.23 -13.63
CA PHE A 12 -5.76 -19.24 -13.26
C PHE A 12 -6.18 -17.82 -13.60
N TYR A 13 -5.79 -16.86 -12.79
CA TYR A 13 -5.90 -15.43 -13.12
C TYR A 13 -4.67 -14.66 -12.62
N PHE A 14 -4.44 -13.55 -13.26
CA PHE A 14 -3.45 -12.56 -12.90
C PHE A 14 -4.06 -11.15 -12.97
N ALA A 15 -3.68 -10.28 -12.05
CA ALA A 15 -3.99 -8.85 -12.11
C ALA A 15 -2.83 -8.03 -11.56
N GLY A 16 -2.64 -6.84 -12.06
CA GLY A 16 -1.63 -5.92 -11.57
C GLY A 16 -1.98 -4.49 -11.93
N GLU A 17 -1.54 -3.58 -11.09
CA GLU A 17 -1.72 -2.15 -11.27
C GLU A 17 -0.47 -1.41 -10.80
N GLY A 18 -0.12 -0.35 -11.51
CA GLY A 18 0.91 0.60 -11.09
C GLY A 18 0.38 2.02 -11.18
N GLN A 19 0.61 2.81 -10.15
CA GLN A 19 0.16 4.20 -10.08
C GLN A 19 1.33 5.12 -9.74
N TRP A 20 1.47 6.17 -10.51
CA TRP A 20 2.43 7.27 -10.30
C TRP A 20 1.67 8.55 -10.01
N THR A 21 2.01 9.18 -8.91
CA THR A 21 1.43 10.44 -8.48
C THR A 21 2.52 11.48 -8.33
N LYS A 22 2.35 12.64 -8.95
CA LYS A 22 3.19 13.81 -8.74
C LYS A 22 2.33 14.92 -8.15
N VAL A 23 2.80 15.52 -7.08
CA VAL A 23 2.11 16.61 -6.39
C VAL A 23 2.82 17.91 -6.69
N ASN A 24 2.10 18.91 -7.18
CA ASN A 24 2.65 20.25 -7.34
C ASN A 24 2.91 20.86 -5.96
N ALA A 25 4.17 21.07 -5.63
CA ALA A 25 4.56 21.63 -4.35
C ALA A 25 4.41 23.17 -4.35
N TYR A 26 4.15 23.71 -3.17
CA TYR A 26 4.20 25.15 -2.99
C TYR A 26 5.61 25.69 -3.25
N ARG A 27 5.70 26.78 -3.97
CA ARG A 27 6.96 27.54 -4.11
C ARG A 27 7.10 28.47 -2.91
N ALA A 28 8.34 28.75 -2.52
CA ALA A 28 8.62 29.65 -1.38
C ALA A 28 7.97 31.05 -1.49
N GLY A 29 7.72 31.52 -2.71
CA GLY A 29 7.01 32.77 -2.96
C GLY A 29 5.48 32.70 -2.86
N ASP A 30 4.90 31.50 -2.86
CA ASP A 30 3.46 31.30 -2.77
C ASP A 30 2.99 31.22 -1.32
N ILE A 31 3.91 31.11 -0.38
CA ILE A 31 3.64 31.13 1.07
C ILE A 31 3.61 32.57 1.55
N ALA A 32 2.74 33.34 0.96
CA ALA A 32 2.39 34.64 1.51
C ALA A 32 1.44 34.38 2.68
N THR A 33 1.95 34.65 3.89
CA THR A 33 1.19 34.88 5.11
C THR A 33 0.49 33.69 5.78
N GLY A 34 1.17 33.11 6.76
CA GLY A 34 0.49 32.74 8.00
C GLY A 34 -0.38 31.50 8.02
N LEU A 35 -0.20 30.55 7.12
CA LEU A 35 -1.04 29.36 7.03
C LEU A 35 -0.36 28.05 7.48
N ASP A 36 0.63 28.12 8.32
CA ASP A 36 1.24 26.91 8.88
C ASP A 36 0.67 26.55 10.25
N SER A 37 -0.64 26.42 10.33
CA SER A 37 -1.33 25.88 11.51
C SER A 37 -0.79 24.51 11.97
N PHE A 38 0.03 23.88 11.15
CA PHE A 38 0.62 22.57 11.41
C PHE A 38 1.92 22.57 12.22
N SER A 39 2.63 23.68 12.29
CA SER A 39 3.99 23.69 12.88
C SER A 39 4.15 24.61 14.08
N GLY A 40 3.09 25.02 14.72
CA GLY A 40 3.17 25.89 15.89
C GLY A 40 3.59 27.33 15.53
N GLY A 41 3.25 27.77 14.35
CA GLY A 41 3.12 29.17 14.03
C GLY A 41 4.28 29.86 13.34
N ASN A 42 5.48 29.30 13.26
CA ASN A 42 6.62 30.05 12.71
C ASN A 42 7.56 29.27 11.80
N THR A 43 7.30 27.99 11.57
CA THR A 43 8.16 27.17 10.75
C THR A 43 7.42 26.62 9.54
N VAL A 44 7.84 27.01 8.35
CA VAL A 44 7.30 26.47 7.09
C VAL A 44 8.30 25.50 6.47
N VAL A 45 7.82 24.37 6.04
CA VAL A 45 8.61 23.38 5.35
C VAL A 45 8.25 23.38 3.88
N THR A 46 9.22 23.66 3.04
CA THR A 46 9.06 23.66 1.58
C THR A 46 9.80 22.48 0.97
N PRO A 47 9.13 21.64 0.16
CA PRO A 47 9.82 20.64 -0.65
C PRO A 47 10.82 21.28 -1.63
N ALA A 48 11.88 20.55 -1.97
CA ALA A 48 12.89 20.97 -2.95
C ALA A 48 12.42 20.79 -4.41
N GLY A 49 11.14 20.62 -4.64
CA GLY A 49 10.50 20.41 -5.93
C GLY A 49 9.18 19.67 -5.75
N ASP A 50 8.59 19.22 -6.84
CA ASP A 50 7.34 18.49 -6.80
C ASP A 50 7.54 17.06 -6.29
N PRO A 51 6.95 16.65 -5.16
CA PRO A 51 7.05 15.28 -4.67
C PRO A 51 6.39 14.30 -5.64
N GLY A 52 7.08 13.19 -5.89
CA GLY A 52 6.57 12.07 -6.67
C GLY A 52 6.46 10.83 -5.81
N PHE A 53 5.40 10.05 -6.03
CA PHE A 53 5.10 8.82 -5.31
C PHE A 53 4.75 7.71 -6.29
N PHE A 54 5.02 6.48 -5.88
CA PHE A 54 4.74 5.31 -6.69
C PHE A 54 4.10 4.22 -5.84
N GLY A 55 3.10 3.55 -6.39
CA GLY A 55 2.49 2.35 -5.81
C GLY A 55 2.20 1.33 -6.89
N MET A 56 2.37 0.05 -6.56
CA MET A 56 1.98 -1.03 -7.46
C MET A 56 1.52 -2.27 -6.69
N TYR A 57 0.73 -3.10 -7.35
CA TYR A 57 0.54 -4.48 -6.92
C TYR A 57 0.57 -5.44 -8.11
N ALA A 58 0.87 -6.69 -7.80
CA ALA A 58 0.70 -7.83 -8.69
C ALA A 58 0.05 -8.97 -7.90
N GLU A 59 -0.99 -9.56 -8.46
CA GLU A 59 -1.79 -10.61 -7.84
C GLU A 59 -1.95 -11.77 -8.82
N ALA A 60 -1.83 -12.99 -8.32
CA ALA A 60 -2.15 -14.19 -9.08
C ALA A 60 -2.92 -15.19 -8.22
N GLY A 61 -3.82 -15.93 -8.83
CA GLY A 61 -4.59 -16.97 -8.14
C GLY A 61 -4.84 -18.17 -9.02
N TYR A 62 -4.89 -19.33 -8.36
CA TYR A 62 -5.10 -20.61 -9.01
C TYR A 62 -6.16 -21.42 -8.27
N PHE A 63 -7.15 -21.94 -9.03
CA PHE A 63 -8.17 -22.84 -8.53
C PHE A 63 -7.69 -24.29 -8.67
N LEU A 64 -7.44 -24.95 -7.56
CA LEU A 64 -7.00 -26.35 -7.49
C LEU A 64 -8.07 -27.32 -8.04
N THR A 65 -9.30 -26.89 -8.04
CA THR A 65 -10.50 -27.66 -8.42
C THR A 65 -11.01 -27.33 -9.82
N GLY A 66 -10.33 -26.40 -10.53
CA GLY A 66 -10.56 -26.11 -11.96
C GLY A 66 -11.60 -25.03 -12.25
N GLU A 67 -12.11 -24.34 -11.25
CA GLU A 67 -13.00 -23.18 -11.44
C GLU A 67 -12.26 -22.02 -12.14
N THR A 68 -13.01 -21.14 -12.76
CA THR A 68 -12.50 -19.93 -13.39
C THR A 68 -12.95 -18.70 -12.59
N ARG A 69 -12.08 -17.75 -12.38
CA ARG A 69 -12.43 -16.49 -11.73
C ARG A 69 -13.51 -15.77 -12.50
N GLY A 70 -14.59 -15.40 -11.83
CA GLY A 70 -15.67 -14.64 -12.46
C GLY A 70 -15.25 -13.20 -12.73
N TYR A 71 -15.59 -12.70 -13.93
CA TYR A 71 -15.38 -11.31 -14.32
C TYR A 71 -16.50 -10.88 -15.24
N LYS A 72 -17.16 -9.76 -14.94
CA LYS A 72 -18.27 -9.24 -15.73
C LYS A 72 -18.31 -7.72 -15.62
N ASP A 73 -18.51 -7.05 -16.76
CA ASP A 73 -18.71 -5.60 -16.84
C ASP A 73 -17.61 -4.77 -16.12
N GLY A 74 -16.35 -5.20 -16.25
CA GLY A 74 -15.22 -4.47 -15.65
C GLY A 74 -14.94 -4.81 -14.19
N VAL A 75 -15.71 -5.70 -13.56
CA VAL A 75 -15.56 -6.05 -12.13
C VAL A 75 -15.44 -7.56 -11.89
N TRP A 76 -14.70 -7.91 -10.84
CA TRP A 76 -14.65 -9.29 -10.37
C TRP A 76 -16.04 -9.72 -9.91
N SER A 77 -16.51 -10.82 -10.46
CA SER A 77 -17.82 -11.39 -10.13
C SER A 77 -17.66 -12.69 -9.33
N ARG A 78 -18.81 -13.23 -8.91
CA ARG A 78 -18.88 -14.48 -8.15
C ARG A 78 -18.23 -15.63 -8.93
N THR A 79 -17.46 -16.46 -8.21
CA THR A 79 -16.92 -17.69 -8.75
C THR A 79 -18.01 -18.77 -8.71
N LYS A 80 -18.27 -19.39 -9.86
CA LYS A 80 -19.20 -20.52 -9.94
C LYS A 80 -18.48 -21.80 -9.53
N VAL A 81 -18.98 -22.45 -8.49
CA VAL A 81 -18.44 -23.71 -7.96
C VAL A 81 -18.89 -24.87 -8.85
N LEU A 82 -17.94 -25.64 -9.40
CA LEU A 82 -18.24 -26.76 -10.31
C LEU A 82 -18.86 -27.95 -9.57
N LYS A 83 -18.38 -28.25 -8.37
CA LYS A 83 -18.82 -29.37 -7.54
C LYS A 83 -19.15 -28.90 -6.13
N PRO A 84 -20.28 -28.21 -5.92
CA PRO A 84 -20.62 -27.64 -4.61
C PRO A 84 -20.99 -28.72 -3.57
N VAL A 85 -20.81 -28.37 -2.29
CA VAL A 85 -21.01 -29.30 -1.16
C VAL A 85 -22.45 -29.76 -1.03
N ASP A 86 -23.43 -28.90 -1.32
CA ASP A 86 -24.87 -29.23 -1.32
C ASP A 86 -25.24 -30.27 -2.38
N LYS A 87 -24.37 -30.46 -3.40
CA LYS A 87 -24.49 -31.52 -4.41
C LYS A 87 -23.44 -32.63 -4.26
N LYS A 88 -23.02 -32.91 -3.01
CA LYS A 88 -22.05 -33.93 -2.66
C LYS A 88 -20.63 -33.72 -3.24
N GLY A 89 -20.29 -32.50 -3.63
CA GLY A 89 -18.95 -32.11 -4.02
C GLY A 89 -18.10 -31.66 -2.81
N LEU A 90 -16.88 -31.25 -3.07
CA LEU A 90 -15.95 -30.70 -2.07
C LEU A 90 -15.94 -29.17 -2.03
N GLY A 91 -16.67 -28.52 -2.93
CA GLY A 91 -16.54 -27.10 -3.15
C GLY A 91 -15.33 -26.76 -4.03
N ALA A 92 -15.02 -25.46 -4.14
CA ALA A 92 -13.87 -24.96 -4.87
C ALA A 92 -12.74 -24.55 -3.90
N PHE A 93 -11.50 -24.89 -4.26
CA PHE A 93 -10.31 -24.50 -3.52
C PHE A 93 -9.43 -23.59 -4.39
N GLN A 94 -9.05 -22.47 -3.82
CA GLN A 94 -8.20 -21.49 -4.48
C GLN A 94 -7.01 -21.14 -3.58
N ILE A 95 -5.84 -21.02 -4.18
CA ILE A 95 -4.68 -20.36 -3.60
C ILE A 95 -4.43 -19.05 -4.35
N ALA A 96 -4.01 -18.03 -3.64
CA ALA A 96 -3.70 -16.73 -4.23
C ALA A 96 -2.49 -16.11 -3.55
N GLY A 97 -1.71 -15.37 -4.32
CA GLY A 97 -0.60 -14.57 -3.83
C GLY A 97 -0.70 -13.16 -4.36
N ARG A 98 -0.29 -12.18 -3.54
CA ARG A 98 -0.24 -10.77 -3.91
C ARG A 98 1.02 -10.14 -3.36
N PHE A 99 1.70 -9.40 -4.20
CA PHE A 99 2.79 -8.53 -3.85
C PHE A 99 2.33 -7.08 -4.01
N GLU A 100 2.67 -6.24 -3.04
CA GLU A 100 2.42 -4.81 -3.11
C GLU A 100 3.70 -4.05 -2.79
N TYR A 101 3.89 -2.94 -3.47
CA TYR A 101 4.98 -2.02 -3.22
C TYR A 101 4.46 -0.59 -3.21
N LEU A 102 4.86 0.17 -2.20
CA LEU A 102 4.53 1.58 -2.06
C LEU A 102 5.81 2.36 -1.78
N ASP A 103 6.08 3.38 -2.58
CA ASP A 103 7.18 4.32 -2.38
C ASP A 103 6.62 5.72 -2.15
N LEU A 104 6.74 6.19 -0.91
CA LEU A 104 6.41 7.53 -0.48
C LEU A 104 7.66 8.35 -0.13
N ASP A 105 8.86 7.85 -0.47
CA ASP A 105 10.14 8.46 -0.14
C ASP A 105 10.64 9.36 -1.27
N SER A 106 9.97 10.50 -1.47
CA SER A 106 10.33 11.46 -2.51
C SER A 106 11.61 12.25 -2.20
N ASN A 107 12.50 12.35 -3.18
CA ASN A 107 13.70 13.19 -3.09
C ASN A 107 13.40 14.68 -2.88
N ALA A 108 12.26 15.17 -3.38
CA ALA A 108 11.81 16.54 -3.14
C ALA A 108 11.53 16.81 -1.66
N LEU A 109 11.03 15.81 -0.94
CA LEU A 109 10.83 15.88 0.50
C LEU A 109 12.15 15.71 1.29
N LYS A 110 13.07 14.87 0.81
CA LYS A 110 14.40 14.68 1.42
C LYS A 110 15.23 15.95 1.43
N ASN A 111 15.16 16.69 0.36
CA ASN A 111 16.01 17.88 0.12
C ASN A 111 15.25 19.19 0.37
N GLY A 112 14.07 19.14 0.96
CA GLY A 112 13.29 20.31 1.29
C GLY A 112 13.99 21.20 2.34
N ALA A 113 13.60 22.45 2.44
CA ALA A 113 14.11 23.42 3.40
C ALA A 113 13.08 23.69 4.50
N THR A 114 13.55 23.87 5.73
CA THR A 114 12.75 24.39 6.82
C THR A 114 13.12 25.86 7.04
N ASN A 115 12.16 26.74 6.89
CA ASN A 115 12.34 28.16 7.16
C ASN A 115 11.63 28.51 8.47
N ASN A 116 12.35 29.08 9.40
CA ASN A 116 11.77 29.64 10.63
C ASN A 116 11.68 31.15 10.47
N PHE A 117 10.48 31.65 10.29
CA PHE A 117 10.24 33.08 10.05
C PHE A 117 10.44 33.97 11.29
N ALA A 118 10.36 33.39 12.51
CA ALA A 118 10.59 34.16 13.72
C ALA A 118 12.08 34.47 13.96
N THR A 119 12.98 33.60 13.50
CA THR A 119 14.43 33.76 13.71
C THR A 119 15.20 34.05 12.42
N GLY A 120 14.55 34.03 11.27
CA GLY A 120 15.18 34.20 9.97
C GLY A 120 16.20 33.10 9.61
N THR A 121 16.18 31.98 10.34
CA THR A 121 17.11 30.86 10.13
C THR A 121 16.46 29.78 9.27
N SER A 122 17.18 29.31 8.27
CA SER A 122 16.84 28.11 7.51
C SER A 122 17.74 26.95 7.91
N SER A 123 17.16 25.79 8.15
CA SER A 123 17.90 24.59 8.51
C SER A 123 17.43 23.37 7.74
N LEU A 124 18.36 22.69 7.09
CA LEU A 124 18.11 21.40 6.43
C LEU A 124 18.04 20.23 7.41
N ALA A 125 18.62 20.39 8.61
CA ALA A 125 18.79 19.30 9.58
C ALA A 125 17.49 18.88 10.29
N SER A 126 16.50 19.76 10.39
CA SER A 126 15.26 19.47 11.13
C SER A 126 14.18 18.74 10.29
N LEU A 127 14.42 18.57 9.00
CA LEU A 127 13.50 17.95 8.07
C LEU A 127 13.26 16.47 8.30
N ASN A 128 14.26 15.76 8.85
CA ASN A 128 14.17 14.32 9.06
C ASN A 128 13.15 13.90 10.14
N THR A 129 12.69 14.85 10.95
CA THR A 129 11.79 14.57 12.07
C THR A 129 10.41 15.21 11.95
N ARG A 130 10.20 16.19 11.10
CA ARG A 130 8.96 16.98 11.05
C ARG A 130 8.17 16.92 9.74
N LEU A 131 8.81 16.66 8.63
CA LEU A 131 8.08 16.30 7.42
C LEU A 131 7.67 14.86 7.52
N GLY A 132 6.43 14.60 7.24
CA GLY A 132 5.93 13.25 7.01
C GLY A 132 6.57 12.66 5.76
N ARG A 133 7.91 12.45 5.83
CA ARG A 133 8.59 11.65 4.83
C ARG A 133 7.98 10.26 4.92
N GLY A 134 7.36 9.85 3.82
CA GLY A 134 7.04 8.47 3.66
C GLY A 134 8.33 7.65 3.64
N GLY A 135 8.20 6.39 3.85
CA GLY A 135 9.23 5.40 3.55
C GLY A 135 8.78 4.56 2.37
N THR A 136 9.37 3.39 2.24
CA THR A 136 8.92 2.36 1.31
C THR A 136 8.26 1.24 2.08
N GLN A 137 7.22 0.65 1.48
CA GLN A 137 6.54 -0.52 2.02
C GLN A 137 6.51 -1.62 0.97
N SER A 138 6.83 -2.84 1.38
CA SER A 138 6.61 -4.05 0.58
C SER A 138 5.70 -4.98 1.36
N SER A 139 4.65 -5.48 0.72
CA SER A 139 3.70 -6.42 1.33
C SER A 139 3.66 -7.69 0.51
N TYR A 140 3.72 -8.82 1.19
CA TYR A 140 3.58 -10.15 0.63
C TYR A 140 2.38 -10.81 1.28
N LEU A 141 1.35 -11.11 0.48
CA LEU A 141 0.14 -11.73 0.97
C LEU A 141 -0.03 -13.10 0.30
N PHE A 142 -0.41 -14.07 1.09
CA PHE A 142 -0.77 -15.41 0.63
C PHE A 142 -2.13 -15.76 1.19
N GLY A 143 -3.03 -16.28 0.35
CA GLY A 143 -4.39 -16.62 0.71
C GLY A 143 -4.79 -18.01 0.26
N MET A 144 -5.54 -18.69 1.11
CA MET A 144 -6.30 -19.91 0.78
C MET A 144 -7.79 -19.61 0.92
N ASN A 145 -8.53 -19.91 -0.12
CA ASN A 145 -9.98 -19.72 -0.14
C ASN A 145 -10.67 -21.05 -0.42
N TRP A 146 -11.71 -21.33 0.36
CA TRP A 146 -12.61 -22.43 0.13
C TRP A 146 -14.02 -21.91 -0.11
N TYR A 147 -14.61 -22.32 -1.20
CA TYR A 147 -15.98 -21.99 -1.61
C TYR A 147 -16.82 -23.26 -1.54
N PRO A 148 -17.53 -23.53 -0.42
CA PRO A 148 -18.44 -24.69 -0.34
C PRO A 148 -19.54 -24.66 -1.39
N ILE A 149 -20.09 -23.48 -1.61
CA ILE A 149 -21.14 -23.16 -2.60
C ILE A 149 -20.87 -21.78 -3.17
N ASP A 150 -21.59 -21.39 -4.24
CA ASP A 150 -21.41 -20.11 -4.94
C ASP A 150 -21.54 -18.87 -4.03
N TYR A 151 -22.25 -18.97 -2.92
CA TYR A 151 -22.63 -17.86 -2.04
C TYR A 151 -21.82 -17.78 -0.74
N VAL A 152 -20.98 -18.77 -0.46
CA VAL A 152 -20.21 -18.85 0.80
C VAL A 152 -18.74 -19.03 0.50
N ARG A 153 -17.91 -18.25 1.17
CA ARG A 153 -16.45 -18.34 1.06
C ARG A 153 -15.79 -18.26 2.43
N PHE A 154 -14.92 -19.18 2.71
CA PHE A 154 -13.98 -19.13 3.83
C PHE A 154 -12.60 -18.73 3.31
N MET A 155 -11.94 -17.86 4.02
CA MET A 155 -10.62 -17.33 3.65
C MET A 155 -9.68 -17.45 4.83
N LEU A 156 -8.47 -17.91 4.55
CA LEU A 156 -7.33 -17.86 5.47
C LEU A 156 -6.21 -17.12 4.76
N ASN A 157 -5.72 -16.04 5.36
CA ASN A 157 -4.70 -15.20 4.78
C ASN A 157 -3.51 -15.08 5.74
N TYR A 158 -2.32 -15.10 5.18
CA TYR A 158 -1.09 -14.68 5.82
C TYR A 158 -0.51 -13.50 5.05
N GLY A 159 -0.06 -12.50 5.77
CA GLY A 159 0.59 -11.34 5.20
C GLY A 159 1.85 -10.97 5.97
N ARG A 160 2.90 -10.60 5.25
CA ARG A 160 4.08 -9.96 5.80
C ARG A 160 4.25 -8.59 5.18
N VAL A 161 4.27 -7.57 6.02
CA VAL A 161 4.51 -6.18 5.64
C VAL A 161 5.89 -5.77 6.12
N GLN A 162 6.71 -5.26 5.22
CA GLN A 162 8.02 -4.71 5.51
C GLN A 162 8.02 -3.22 5.20
N VAL A 163 8.37 -2.41 6.18
CA VAL A 163 8.43 -0.94 6.06
C VAL A 163 9.84 -0.48 6.31
N LYS A 164 10.34 0.41 5.47
CA LYS A 164 11.66 1.02 5.59
C LYS A 164 11.54 2.54 5.55
N GLY A 165 12.10 3.18 6.57
CA GLY A 165 12.02 4.63 6.73
C GLY A 165 10.63 5.13 7.11
N GLY A 166 10.43 6.42 6.99
CA GLY A 166 9.17 7.10 7.34
C GLY A 166 8.99 7.32 8.85
N PRO A 167 7.93 8.05 9.23
CA PRO A 167 7.72 8.45 10.62
C PRO A 167 7.51 7.26 11.57
N MET A 168 6.87 6.20 11.08
CA MET A 168 6.61 5.01 11.89
C MET A 168 7.89 4.26 12.27
N ALA A 169 8.90 4.24 11.42
CA ALA A 169 10.19 3.62 11.74
C ALA A 169 10.88 4.29 12.95
N ALA A 170 10.70 5.60 13.13
CA ALA A 170 11.18 6.32 14.29
C ALA A 170 10.42 5.98 15.57
N ILE A 171 9.13 5.67 15.47
CA ILE A 171 8.25 5.34 16.60
C ILE A 171 8.50 3.90 17.07
N VAL A 172 8.63 2.96 16.12
CA VAL A 172 8.80 1.53 16.43
C VAL A 172 10.17 1.23 17.04
N ASP A 173 11.21 1.93 16.59
CA ASP A 173 12.56 1.78 17.13
C ASP A 173 13.17 3.14 17.54
N PRO A 174 12.70 3.74 18.65
CA PRO A 174 13.15 5.05 19.11
C PRO A 174 14.59 5.06 19.62
N LEU A 175 15.13 3.91 19.97
CA LEU A 175 16.49 3.77 20.52
C LEU A 175 17.54 3.46 19.45
N SER A 176 17.14 3.25 18.21
CA SER A 176 18.06 3.00 17.11
C SER A 176 18.97 4.21 16.85
N THR A 177 20.26 3.95 16.72
CA THR A 177 21.26 4.94 16.32
C THR A 177 21.28 5.18 14.79
N LEU A 178 20.56 4.35 14.02
CA LEU A 178 20.46 4.50 12.58
C LEU A 178 19.62 5.73 12.20
N PRO A 179 19.95 6.42 11.12
CA PRO A 179 19.06 7.43 10.52
C PRO A 179 17.68 6.85 10.24
N VAL A 180 16.62 7.66 10.41
CA VAL A 180 15.23 7.20 10.29
C VAL A 180 14.94 6.58 8.93
N ASP A 181 15.53 7.09 7.85
CA ASP A 181 15.40 6.57 6.49
C ASP A 181 16.06 5.20 6.26
N LYS A 182 16.86 4.74 7.19
CA LYS A 182 17.53 3.44 7.16
C LYS A 182 16.98 2.43 8.18
N ARG A 183 16.05 2.86 9.02
CA ARG A 183 15.38 1.94 9.95
C ARG A 183 14.32 1.16 9.21
N ASP A 184 14.19 -0.11 9.54
CA ASP A 184 13.20 -1.00 8.98
C ASP A 184 12.49 -1.79 10.07
N TYR A 185 11.27 -2.18 9.80
CA TYR A 185 10.51 -3.09 10.64
C TYR A 185 9.58 -3.95 9.78
N SER A 186 9.17 -5.08 10.32
CA SER A 186 8.21 -5.96 9.66
C SER A 186 7.12 -6.41 10.62
N VAL A 187 5.94 -6.66 10.06
CA VAL A 187 4.77 -7.16 10.78
C VAL A 187 4.23 -8.36 10.03
N ASP A 188 3.97 -9.43 10.76
CA ASP A 188 3.27 -10.62 10.25
C ASP A 188 1.81 -10.58 10.69
N VAL A 189 0.90 -10.87 9.78
CA VAL A 189 -0.54 -10.85 10.02
C VAL A 189 -1.15 -12.17 9.57
N VAL A 190 -1.95 -12.80 10.42
CA VAL A 190 -2.79 -13.93 10.07
C VAL A 190 -4.25 -13.51 10.24
N ALA A 191 -5.07 -13.74 9.24
CA ALA A 191 -6.48 -13.39 9.26
C ALA A 191 -7.34 -14.52 8.70
N ALA A 192 -8.45 -14.79 9.36
CA ALA A 192 -9.50 -15.66 8.88
C ALA A 192 -10.79 -14.88 8.68
N ARG A 193 -11.51 -15.17 7.60
CA ARG A 193 -12.78 -14.50 7.26
C ARG A 193 -13.77 -15.50 6.67
N MET A 194 -15.03 -15.34 7.02
CA MET A 194 -16.16 -15.94 6.32
C MET A 194 -16.95 -14.85 5.61
N GLN A 195 -17.35 -15.11 4.39
CA GLN A 195 -18.19 -14.21 3.59
C GLN A 195 -19.42 -14.98 3.09
N VAL A 196 -20.58 -14.35 3.21
CA VAL A 196 -21.85 -14.82 2.66
C VAL A 196 -22.41 -13.73 1.77
N GLU A 197 -22.84 -14.09 0.57
CA GLU A 197 -23.42 -13.20 -0.42
C GLU A 197 -24.90 -13.57 -0.61
N PHE A 198 -25.77 -12.57 -0.70
CA PHE A 198 -27.22 -12.74 -0.91
C PHE A 198 -27.65 -12.30 -2.30
#